data_ceab8aa1b3f06d345c43d2fb0433ce4c
#
_entry.id   ceab8aa1b3f06d345c43d2fb0433ce4c
#
_cell.length_a   1.000
_cell.length_b   1.000
_cell.length_c   1.000
_cell.angle_alpha   90.00
_cell.angle_beta   90.00
_cell.angle_gamma   90.00
#
_symmetry.space_group_name_H-M   'P 1'
#
loop_
_entity.id
_entity.type
_entity.pdbx_description
1 polymer ?
#
loop_
_entity_poly.entity_id
_entity_poly.type
_entity_poly.pdbx_seq_one_letter_code
_entity_poly.pdbx_strand_id
1 'polypeptide(L)'
;MMSTELMEGLTEALNPAAVEKLAISEPQWLRERRSHAWDVYERTPMPTTKLEEWRYTDLKKTLDLDALKLSTAESMTDQATWPARLRAAMDEDRDASGHMVIIDGHVVHTDIDEGLAAKGVILESLHDAVAKHPELIQEHLATEAVPAEEGKFAALNAALWNDGIFLYVPRGVALELPIRVTRWFSESATAYFSRVLIVAEHSSQVSYVDEMLSDDFESQTMTSTAVEVIAKQNAQVQYVAVQRLGKGAFYQSVQRTLAHRDSTLDTLNVALGASVTRVDLNARLLGPGANSDMLGLYFGDGDQHFDFNTSQDHTVPNTSSDLLYKGALDGASHSVFRGIIRVYPGAQGTDAYQTNRNLLLSPNARADSLPNLEIEADDVKCSHGATIGELDAEAKFYLMSRGLPLVQAERLVVLGFLGEVLSKLPLGGVVEKVSRVIEHKLAHQG
;
A
#
# COMPACT_ATOMS: atom_id res chain seq x y z
N MET A 1 -4.22 -12.07 -42.78
CA MET A 1 -3.37 -12.44 -41.62
C MET A 1 -2.78 -11.15 -41.07
N MET A 2 -3.08 -10.80 -39.83
CA MET A 2 -2.39 -9.70 -39.14
C MET A 2 -0.92 -10.07 -38.97
N SER A 3 -0.01 -9.09 -39.10
CA SER A 3 1.42 -9.34 -38.86
C SER A 3 1.67 -9.71 -37.38
N THR A 4 2.69 -10.51 -37.12
CA THR A 4 3.05 -10.94 -35.76
C THR A 4 3.26 -9.74 -34.83
N GLU A 5 3.91 -8.66 -35.32
CA GLU A 5 4.12 -7.40 -34.58
C GLU A 5 2.78 -6.70 -34.19
N LEU A 6 1.75 -6.76 -35.07
CA LEU A 6 0.45 -6.18 -34.76
C LEU A 6 -0.31 -7.01 -33.72
N MET A 7 -0.11 -8.31 -33.69
CA MET A 7 -0.67 -9.21 -32.68
C MET A 7 0.03 -9.05 -31.33
N GLU A 8 1.36 -8.90 -31.34
CA GLU A 8 2.14 -8.62 -30.11
C GLU A 8 1.74 -7.28 -29.50
N GLY A 9 1.66 -6.19 -30.27
CA GLY A 9 1.22 -4.89 -29.80
C GLY A 9 -0.19 -4.88 -29.21
N LEU A 10 -1.12 -5.68 -29.75
CA LEU A 10 -2.47 -5.82 -29.20
C LEU A 10 -2.50 -6.54 -27.85
N THR A 11 -1.56 -7.45 -27.58
CA THR A 11 -1.52 -8.18 -26.29
C THR A 11 -0.75 -7.43 -25.19
N GLU A 12 -0.03 -6.37 -25.52
CA GLU A 12 0.64 -5.50 -24.56
C GLU A 12 -0.26 -4.37 -24.06
N ALA A 13 -1.22 -3.94 -24.86
CA ALA A 13 -2.17 -2.89 -24.47
C ALA A 13 -3.14 -3.38 -23.38
N LEU A 14 -3.69 -2.46 -22.59
CA LEU A 14 -4.68 -2.75 -21.56
C LEU A 14 -6.05 -3.05 -22.19
N ASN A 15 -6.26 -4.28 -22.66
CA ASN A 15 -7.44 -4.66 -23.41
C ASN A 15 -7.84 -6.15 -23.17
N PRO A 16 -8.97 -6.65 -23.69
CA PRO A 16 -9.41 -8.04 -23.53
C PRO A 16 -8.39 -9.08 -23.99
N ALA A 17 -7.64 -8.80 -25.07
CA ALA A 17 -6.65 -9.75 -25.58
C ALA A 17 -5.48 -9.97 -24.60
N ALA A 18 -5.12 -8.95 -23.85
CA ALA A 18 -4.15 -9.07 -22.76
C ALA A 18 -4.68 -9.95 -21.61
N VAL A 19 -5.97 -9.80 -21.25
CA VAL A 19 -6.63 -10.67 -20.25
C VAL A 19 -6.61 -12.12 -20.69
N GLU A 20 -6.97 -12.39 -21.93
CA GLU A 20 -6.95 -13.75 -22.50
C GLU A 20 -5.53 -14.34 -22.51
N LYS A 21 -4.51 -13.55 -22.86
CA LYS A 21 -3.10 -13.99 -22.85
C LYS A 21 -2.65 -14.40 -21.46
N LEU A 22 -2.96 -13.59 -20.44
CA LEU A 22 -2.62 -13.89 -19.03
C LEU A 22 -3.31 -15.17 -18.54
N ALA A 23 -4.53 -15.42 -19.01
CA ALA A 23 -5.37 -16.53 -18.58
C ALA A 23 -5.03 -17.89 -19.22
N ILE A 24 -4.14 -17.98 -20.21
CA ILE A 24 -3.91 -19.19 -21.03
C ILE A 24 -3.58 -20.43 -20.16
N SER A 25 -2.73 -20.29 -19.15
CA SER A 25 -2.27 -21.39 -18.29
C SER A 25 -3.03 -21.51 -16.97
N GLU A 26 -4.01 -20.64 -16.73
CA GLU A 26 -4.71 -20.57 -15.47
C GLU A 26 -5.86 -21.59 -15.34
N PRO A 27 -6.25 -21.99 -14.12
CA PRO A 27 -7.42 -22.81 -13.89
C PRO A 27 -8.71 -22.08 -14.29
N GLN A 28 -9.77 -22.86 -14.63
CA GLN A 28 -11.03 -22.31 -15.16
C GLN A 28 -11.63 -21.23 -14.25
N TRP A 29 -11.64 -21.47 -12.92
CA TRP A 29 -12.21 -20.51 -11.96
C TRP A 29 -11.53 -19.15 -11.98
N LEU A 30 -10.20 -19.12 -12.22
CA LEU A 30 -9.45 -17.86 -12.25
C LEU A 30 -9.67 -17.13 -13.59
N ARG A 31 -9.73 -17.87 -14.70
CA ARG A 31 -10.08 -17.30 -16.02
C ARG A 31 -11.46 -16.64 -16.00
N GLU A 32 -12.46 -17.31 -15.39
CA GLU A 32 -13.80 -16.77 -15.21
C GLU A 32 -13.78 -15.50 -14.35
N ARG A 33 -12.98 -15.49 -13.26
CA ARG A 33 -12.83 -14.33 -12.39
C ARG A 33 -12.18 -13.14 -13.09
N ARG A 34 -11.15 -13.36 -13.92
CA ARG A 34 -10.54 -12.31 -14.75
C ARG A 34 -11.50 -11.75 -15.80
N SER A 35 -12.21 -12.62 -16.50
CA SER A 35 -13.21 -12.21 -17.50
C SER A 35 -14.32 -11.37 -16.85
N HIS A 36 -14.83 -11.81 -15.70
CA HIS A 36 -15.80 -11.04 -14.92
C HIS A 36 -15.24 -9.68 -14.48
N ALA A 37 -14.00 -9.65 -14.01
CA ALA A 37 -13.36 -8.41 -13.59
C ALA A 37 -13.18 -7.42 -14.76
N TRP A 38 -12.87 -7.92 -15.96
CA TRP A 38 -12.83 -7.09 -17.16
C TRP A 38 -14.20 -6.53 -17.51
N ASP A 39 -15.27 -7.34 -17.46
CA ASP A 39 -16.64 -6.87 -17.67
C ASP A 39 -17.06 -5.80 -16.65
N VAL A 40 -16.64 -5.94 -15.38
CA VAL A 40 -16.82 -4.90 -14.35
C VAL A 40 -16.06 -3.63 -14.70
N TYR A 41 -14.80 -3.77 -15.13
CA TYR A 41 -14.00 -2.64 -15.58
C TYR A 41 -14.66 -1.87 -16.72
N GLU A 42 -15.13 -2.54 -17.76
CA GLU A 42 -15.77 -1.88 -18.91
C GLU A 42 -17.04 -1.12 -18.52
N ARG A 43 -17.92 -1.73 -17.72
CA ARG A 43 -19.18 -1.09 -17.29
C ARG A 43 -19.02 -0.02 -16.21
N THR A 44 -17.92 -0.03 -15.46
CA THR A 44 -17.67 0.97 -14.40
C THR A 44 -17.05 2.22 -15.01
N PRO A 45 -17.69 3.40 -14.90
CA PRO A 45 -17.13 4.63 -15.45
C PRO A 45 -15.82 5.01 -14.76
N MET A 46 -14.92 5.67 -15.50
CA MET A 46 -13.72 6.26 -14.91
C MET A 46 -14.11 7.30 -13.87
N PRO A 47 -13.54 7.25 -12.66
CA PRO A 47 -13.82 8.25 -11.64
C PRO A 47 -13.51 9.67 -12.10
N THR A 48 -14.30 10.62 -11.65
CA THR A 48 -14.13 12.04 -11.99
C THR A 48 -14.16 12.89 -10.72
N THR A 49 -13.71 14.13 -10.82
CA THR A 49 -13.73 15.11 -9.72
C THR A 49 -15.15 15.47 -9.22
N LYS A 50 -16.20 14.91 -9.82
CA LYS A 50 -17.57 15.02 -9.33
C LYS A 50 -17.87 14.03 -8.19
N LEU A 51 -17.13 12.94 -8.12
CA LEU A 51 -17.18 12.01 -7.00
C LEU A 51 -16.37 12.59 -5.85
N GLU A 52 -16.90 12.51 -4.64
CA GLU A 52 -16.27 13.07 -3.46
C GLU A 52 -14.90 12.48 -3.19
N GLU A 53 -14.75 11.16 -3.38
CA GLU A 53 -13.51 10.41 -3.20
C GLU A 53 -12.40 10.80 -4.20
N TRP A 54 -12.77 11.44 -5.32
CA TRP A 54 -11.86 11.83 -6.40
C TRP A 54 -11.84 13.33 -6.64
N ARG A 55 -12.47 14.12 -5.76
CA ARG A 55 -12.67 15.54 -5.94
C ARG A 55 -11.37 16.33 -6.18
N TYR A 56 -10.30 15.91 -5.53
CA TYR A 56 -9.00 16.57 -5.55
C TYR A 56 -7.97 15.88 -6.44
N THR A 57 -8.30 14.72 -7.01
CA THR A 57 -7.42 13.96 -7.91
C THR A 57 -8.08 13.83 -9.29
N ASP A 58 -7.70 14.72 -10.20
CA ASP A 58 -8.24 14.74 -11.56
C ASP A 58 -7.49 13.77 -12.47
N LEU A 59 -8.02 12.56 -12.62
CA LEU A 59 -7.40 11.50 -13.43
C LEU A 59 -7.16 11.91 -14.88
N LYS A 60 -7.97 12.79 -15.44
CA LYS A 60 -7.75 13.28 -16.82
C LYS A 60 -6.45 14.06 -17.00
N LYS A 61 -5.91 14.60 -15.89
CA LYS A 61 -4.66 15.35 -15.88
C LYS A 61 -3.47 14.52 -15.38
N THR A 62 -3.76 13.50 -14.56
CA THR A 62 -2.74 12.79 -13.82
C THR A 62 -2.47 11.37 -14.32
N LEU A 63 -3.36 10.80 -15.16
CA LEU A 63 -3.21 9.42 -15.64
C LEU A 63 -3.71 9.28 -17.08
N ASP A 64 -2.84 8.81 -17.96
CA ASP A 64 -3.17 8.44 -19.34
C ASP A 64 -3.00 6.91 -19.50
N LEU A 65 -4.11 6.16 -19.29
CA LEU A 65 -4.10 4.70 -19.40
C LEU A 65 -3.86 4.22 -20.84
N ASP A 66 -4.25 5.01 -21.85
CA ASP A 66 -4.12 4.64 -23.26
C ASP A 66 -2.63 4.70 -23.73
N ALA A 67 -1.81 5.46 -23.01
CA ALA A 67 -0.38 5.54 -23.25
C ALA A 67 0.43 4.41 -22.57
N LEU A 68 -0.21 3.59 -21.71
CA LEU A 68 0.45 2.54 -20.95
C LEU A 68 0.27 1.18 -21.61
N LYS A 69 1.28 0.32 -21.44
CA LYS A 69 1.27 -1.08 -21.83
C LYS A 69 1.63 -1.98 -20.66
N LEU A 70 1.31 -3.25 -20.73
CA LEU A 70 1.81 -4.24 -19.77
C LEU A 70 3.33 -4.41 -19.91
N SER A 71 4.00 -4.72 -18.80
CA SER A 71 5.42 -5.04 -18.80
C SER A 71 5.73 -6.18 -19.77
N THR A 72 6.80 -6.01 -20.52
CA THR A 72 7.40 -7.02 -21.41
C THR A 72 8.81 -7.38 -20.97
N ALA A 73 9.25 -6.90 -19.80
CA ALA A 73 10.56 -7.18 -19.26
C ALA A 73 10.80 -8.69 -19.15
N GLU A 74 12.03 -9.10 -19.44
CA GLU A 74 12.47 -10.47 -19.16
C GLU A 74 12.86 -10.60 -17.68
N SER A 75 12.69 -11.80 -17.13
CA SER A 75 13.03 -12.08 -15.73
C SER A 75 14.53 -11.96 -15.48
N MET A 76 14.94 -11.10 -14.54
CA MET A 76 16.33 -10.84 -14.16
C MET A 76 16.75 -11.72 -12.98
N THR A 77 17.00 -13.00 -13.23
CA THR A 77 17.35 -13.98 -12.18
C THR A 77 18.80 -13.87 -11.65
N ASP A 78 19.72 -13.29 -12.43
CA ASP A 78 21.10 -13.08 -11.98
C ASP A 78 21.22 -11.84 -11.09
N GLN A 79 21.44 -12.05 -9.79
CA GLN A 79 21.59 -10.99 -8.78
C GLN A 79 22.73 -10.00 -9.09
N ALA A 80 23.76 -10.41 -9.84
CA ALA A 80 24.85 -9.52 -10.23
C ALA A 80 24.39 -8.40 -11.18
N THR A 81 23.30 -8.63 -11.91
CA THR A 81 22.71 -7.67 -12.86
C THR A 81 21.67 -6.74 -12.21
N TRP A 82 21.29 -7.00 -10.96
CA TRP A 82 20.28 -6.19 -10.28
C TRP A 82 20.73 -4.74 -10.10
N PRO A 83 19.82 -3.77 -10.17
CA PRO A 83 20.11 -2.37 -9.92
C PRO A 83 20.80 -2.14 -8.56
N ALA A 84 21.77 -1.24 -8.53
CA ALA A 84 22.57 -0.99 -7.32
C ALA A 84 21.70 -0.57 -6.12
N ARG A 85 20.65 0.22 -6.38
CA ARG A 85 19.69 0.68 -5.36
C ARG A 85 18.85 -0.47 -4.78
N LEU A 86 18.47 -1.44 -5.63
CA LEU A 86 17.79 -2.66 -5.18
C LEU A 86 18.70 -3.51 -4.31
N ARG A 87 19.96 -3.75 -4.73
CA ARG A 87 20.93 -4.50 -3.94
C ARG A 87 21.20 -3.85 -2.58
N ALA A 88 21.34 -2.53 -2.55
CA ALA A 88 21.51 -1.78 -1.30
C ALA A 88 20.31 -1.95 -0.36
N ALA A 89 19.08 -1.92 -0.88
CA ALA A 89 17.88 -2.14 -0.08
C ALA A 89 17.85 -3.56 0.52
N MET A 90 18.26 -4.56 -0.25
CA MET A 90 18.36 -5.95 0.23
C MET A 90 19.43 -6.12 1.32
N ASP A 91 20.58 -5.45 1.16
CA ASP A 91 21.67 -5.50 2.15
C ASP A 91 21.28 -4.87 3.51
N GLU A 92 20.39 -3.88 3.48
CA GLU A 92 19.85 -3.23 4.69
C GLU A 92 18.83 -4.12 5.42
N ASP A 93 18.18 -5.04 4.74
CA ASP A 93 17.03 -5.82 5.23
C ASP A 93 17.35 -7.27 5.56
N ARG A 94 18.60 -7.58 5.98
CA ARG A 94 19.05 -8.97 6.20
C ARG A 94 18.30 -9.73 7.29
N ASP A 95 17.77 -9.03 8.29
CA ASP A 95 17.06 -9.65 9.41
C ASP A 95 15.59 -9.86 9.04
N ALA A 96 15.28 -11.03 8.50
CA ALA A 96 13.93 -11.43 8.14
C ALA A 96 13.69 -12.93 8.29
N SER A 97 12.45 -13.31 8.49
CA SER A 97 11.98 -14.70 8.45
C SER A 97 11.86 -15.25 7.03
N GLY A 98 11.82 -14.39 6.05
CA GLY A 98 11.82 -14.71 4.60
C GLY A 98 11.92 -13.46 3.76
N HIS A 99 12.49 -13.61 2.57
CA HIS A 99 12.62 -12.56 1.58
C HIS A 99 12.01 -12.96 0.23
N MET A 100 11.42 -11.98 -0.43
CA MET A 100 11.03 -12.10 -1.84
C MET A 100 11.47 -10.86 -2.60
N VAL A 101 12.00 -11.03 -3.80
CA VAL A 101 12.37 -9.94 -4.71
C VAL A 101 11.56 -10.08 -5.98
N ILE A 102 10.94 -8.97 -6.39
CA ILE A 102 10.14 -8.86 -7.60
C ILE A 102 10.73 -7.75 -8.46
N ILE A 103 11.10 -8.05 -9.70
CA ILE A 103 11.58 -7.09 -10.67
C ILE A 103 10.62 -7.08 -11.85
N ASP A 104 10.07 -5.91 -12.18
CA ASP A 104 9.18 -5.68 -13.32
C ASP A 104 8.01 -6.68 -13.41
N GLY A 105 7.49 -7.10 -12.24
CA GLY A 105 6.39 -8.05 -12.13
C GLY A 105 6.82 -9.53 -12.10
N HIS A 106 8.11 -9.84 -12.12
CA HIS A 106 8.63 -11.21 -12.02
C HIS A 106 9.26 -11.47 -10.66
N VAL A 107 8.83 -12.54 -9.98
CA VAL A 107 9.52 -13.02 -8.77
C VAL A 107 10.86 -13.64 -9.19
N VAL A 108 11.96 -12.99 -8.79
CA VAL A 108 13.34 -13.38 -9.16
C VAL A 108 14.11 -14.03 -8.02
N HIS A 109 13.62 -13.87 -6.79
CA HIS A 109 14.19 -14.50 -5.60
C HIS A 109 13.11 -14.71 -4.55
N THR A 110 13.14 -15.87 -3.89
CA THR A 110 12.32 -16.16 -2.72
C THR A 110 13.12 -17.07 -1.79
N ASP A 111 13.19 -16.70 -0.55
CA ASP A 111 13.69 -17.56 0.53
C ASP A 111 12.81 -17.43 1.77
N ILE A 112 12.78 -18.48 2.59
CA ILE A 112 12.08 -18.52 3.86
C ILE A 112 12.85 -19.42 4.84
N ASP A 113 12.84 -19.08 6.11
CA ASP A 113 13.43 -19.91 7.17
C ASP A 113 12.90 -21.36 7.09
N GLU A 114 13.82 -22.32 7.04
CA GLU A 114 13.48 -23.75 6.88
C GLU A 114 12.58 -24.28 8.01
N GLY A 115 12.76 -23.76 9.24
CA GLY A 115 11.93 -24.13 10.37
C GLY A 115 10.49 -23.60 10.26
N LEU A 116 10.31 -22.45 9.62
CA LEU A 116 8.98 -21.88 9.33
C LEU A 116 8.31 -22.62 8.16
N ALA A 117 9.06 -22.92 7.11
CA ALA A 117 8.57 -23.75 6.00
C ALA A 117 8.11 -25.13 6.48
N ALA A 118 8.88 -25.76 7.38
CA ALA A 118 8.53 -27.06 8.00
C ALA A 118 7.26 -26.99 8.88
N LYS A 119 6.92 -25.79 9.40
CA LYS A 119 5.66 -25.54 10.11
C LYS A 119 4.49 -25.24 9.19
N GLY A 120 4.72 -25.19 7.86
CA GLY A 120 3.70 -24.94 6.85
C GLY A 120 3.48 -23.47 6.51
N VAL A 121 4.40 -22.57 6.88
CA VAL A 121 4.37 -21.19 6.38
C VAL A 121 4.69 -21.21 4.89
N ILE A 122 3.87 -20.51 4.09
CA ILE A 122 4.03 -20.43 2.64
C ILE A 122 4.33 -18.98 2.29
N LEU A 123 5.45 -18.74 1.60
CA LEU A 123 5.79 -17.49 0.93
C LEU A 123 6.12 -17.85 -0.52
N GLU A 124 5.21 -17.55 -1.42
CA GLU A 124 5.33 -17.92 -2.84
C GLU A 124 4.83 -16.80 -3.75
N SER A 125 5.23 -16.83 -5.02
CA SER A 125 4.56 -16.06 -6.06
C SER A 125 3.08 -16.43 -6.10
N LEU A 126 2.22 -15.45 -6.28
CA LEU A 126 0.78 -15.71 -6.34
C LEU A 126 0.43 -16.59 -7.53
N HIS A 127 1.16 -16.47 -8.65
CA HIS A 127 0.99 -17.32 -9.82
C HIS A 127 1.26 -18.80 -9.49
N ASP A 128 2.37 -19.09 -8.82
CA ASP A 128 2.71 -20.44 -8.37
C ASP A 128 1.71 -20.97 -7.36
N ALA A 129 1.30 -20.13 -6.40
CA ALA A 129 0.37 -20.50 -5.34
C ALA A 129 -1.02 -20.87 -5.89
N VAL A 130 -1.48 -20.24 -6.97
CA VAL A 130 -2.72 -20.63 -7.68
C VAL A 130 -2.67 -22.09 -8.16
N ALA A 131 -1.51 -22.56 -8.59
CA ALA A 131 -1.35 -23.92 -9.07
C ALA A 131 -1.13 -24.94 -7.93
N LYS A 132 -0.39 -24.55 -6.88
CA LYS A 132 0.02 -25.45 -5.78
C LYS A 132 -0.99 -25.52 -4.65
N HIS A 133 -1.70 -24.42 -4.36
CA HIS A 133 -2.61 -24.25 -3.22
C HIS A 133 -3.98 -23.69 -3.63
N PRO A 134 -4.65 -24.28 -4.67
CA PRO A 134 -5.87 -23.72 -5.25
C PRO A 134 -6.99 -23.52 -4.23
N GLU A 135 -7.12 -24.39 -3.22
CA GLU A 135 -8.14 -24.30 -2.18
C GLU A 135 -7.96 -23.06 -1.29
N LEU A 136 -6.71 -22.70 -0.92
CA LEU A 136 -6.42 -21.52 -0.11
C LEU A 136 -6.61 -20.24 -0.92
N ILE A 137 -6.22 -20.26 -2.20
CA ILE A 137 -6.27 -19.07 -3.05
C ILE A 137 -7.71 -18.80 -3.53
N GLN A 138 -8.43 -19.81 -3.94
CA GLN A 138 -9.78 -19.63 -4.50
C GLN A 138 -10.77 -19.06 -3.48
N GLU A 139 -10.60 -19.38 -2.19
CA GLU A 139 -11.45 -18.84 -1.12
C GLU A 139 -11.29 -17.32 -0.98
N HIS A 140 -10.06 -16.82 -1.09
CA HIS A 140 -9.74 -15.46 -0.64
C HIS A 140 -9.42 -14.47 -1.76
N LEU A 141 -8.76 -14.90 -2.85
CA LEU A 141 -8.25 -14.01 -3.89
C LEU A 141 -9.38 -13.29 -4.63
N ALA A 142 -9.41 -11.98 -4.58
CA ALA A 142 -10.39 -11.12 -5.26
C ALA A 142 -11.86 -11.52 -4.96
N THR A 143 -12.14 -11.84 -3.69
CA THR A 143 -13.47 -12.21 -3.20
C THR A 143 -13.98 -11.19 -2.19
N GLU A 144 -13.92 -11.52 -0.90
CA GLU A 144 -14.47 -10.68 0.17
C GLU A 144 -13.67 -9.40 0.40
N ALA A 145 -12.33 -9.46 0.32
CA ALA A 145 -11.50 -8.31 0.64
C ALA A 145 -11.49 -7.28 -0.49
N VAL A 146 -10.93 -7.62 -1.65
CA VAL A 146 -10.87 -6.71 -2.81
C VAL A 146 -11.52 -7.37 -4.05
N PRO A 147 -12.87 -7.50 -4.09
CA PRO A 147 -13.56 -7.94 -5.30
C PRO A 147 -13.46 -6.89 -6.43
N ALA A 148 -13.75 -7.31 -7.65
CA ALA A 148 -13.74 -6.39 -8.80
C ALA A 148 -14.72 -5.22 -8.65
N GLU A 149 -15.81 -5.43 -7.94
CA GLU A 149 -16.88 -4.46 -7.68
C GLU A 149 -16.46 -3.29 -6.75
N GLU A 150 -15.31 -3.38 -6.08
CA GLU A 150 -14.77 -2.28 -5.26
C GLU A 150 -14.46 -1.01 -6.08
N GLY A 151 -14.41 -1.11 -7.39
CA GLY A 151 -14.29 0.05 -8.28
C GLY A 151 -13.42 -0.17 -9.51
N LYS A 152 -13.30 0.89 -10.31
CA LYS A 152 -12.61 0.85 -11.62
C LYS A 152 -11.20 0.25 -11.54
N PHE A 153 -10.38 0.68 -10.59
CA PHE A 153 -9.00 0.21 -10.45
C PHE A 153 -8.90 -1.18 -9.82
N ALA A 154 -9.81 -1.54 -8.92
CA ALA A 154 -9.87 -2.89 -8.38
C ALA A 154 -10.24 -3.91 -9.48
N ALA A 155 -11.20 -3.56 -10.33
CA ALA A 155 -11.59 -4.37 -11.49
C ALA A 155 -10.43 -4.51 -12.49
N LEU A 156 -9.76 -3.41 -12.85
CA LEU A 156 -8.62 -3.42 -13.76
C LEU A 156 -7.49 -4.29 -13.21
N ASN A 157 -7.16 -4.13 -11.91
CA ASN A 157 -6.18 -4.96 -11.23
C ASN A 157 -6.58 -6.43 -11.23
N ALA A 158 -7.84 -6.77 -10.89
CA ALA A 158 -8.31 -8.16 -10.86
C ALA A 158 -8.28 -8.84 -12.23
N ALA A 159 -8.44 -8.06 -13.31
CA ALA A 159 -8.37 -8.57 -14.68
C ALA A 159 -6.94 -8.77 -15.17
N LEU A 160 -6.01 -7.86 -14.82
CA LEU A 160 -4.69 -7.75 -15.47
C LEU A 160 -3.50 -8.07 -14.55
N TRP A 161 -3.67 -8.42 -13.26
CA TRP A 161 -2.52 -8.79 -12.45
C TRP A 161 -1.74 -9.96 -13.08
N ASN A 162 -0.43 -9.81 -13.18
CA ASN A 162 0.45 -10.81 -13.79
C ASN A 162 1.13 -11.69 -12.75
N ASP A 163 1.48 -11.14 -11.60
CA ASP A 163 1.98 -11.89 -10.45
C ASP A 163 1.70 -11.09 -9.15
N GLY A 164 2.18 -11.63 -8.04
CA GLY A 164 1.98 -11.04 -6.73
C GLY A 164 2.57 -11.91 -5.64
N ILE A 165 2.12 -11.69 -4.43
CA ILE A 165 2.63 -12.35 -3.25
C ILE A 165 1.50 -13.14 -2.59
N PHE A 166 1.77 -14.39 -2.26
CA PHE A 166 0.97 -15.20 -1.36
C PHE A 166 1.76 -15.49 -0.09
N LEU A 167 1.21 -15.06 1.04
CA LEU A 167 1.72 -15.37 2.37
C LEU A 167 0.64 -16.07 3.18
N TYR A 168 0.89 -17.31 3.57
CA TYR A 168 0.03 -18.07 4.45
C TYR A 168 0.77 -18.42 5.74
N VAL A 169 0.19 -18.07 6.88
CA VAL A 169 0.74 -18.40 8.20
C VAL A 169 -0.22 -19.34 8.92
N PRO A 170 0.17 -20.59 9.16
CA PRO A 170 -0.68 -21.60 9.78
C PRO A 170 -1.06 -21.27 11.21
N ARG A 171 -2.10 -21.94 11.69
CA ARG A 171 -2.61 -21.81 13.05
C ARG A 171 -1.50 -21.97 14.11
N GLY A 172 -1.43 -21.01 15.03
CA GLY A 172 -0.53 -21.02 16.17
C GLY A 172 0.94 -20.80 15.83
N VAL A 173 1.27 -20.46 14.58
CA VAL A 173 2.64 -20.14 14.17
C VAL A 173 2.88 -18.65 14.35
N ALA A 174 3.98 -18.31 15.05
CA ALA A 174 4.44 -16.93 15.21
C ALA A 174 5.81 -16.76 14.53
N LEU A 175 5.93 -15.72 13.74
CA LEU A 175 7.17 -15.29 13.12
C LEU A 175 7.81 -14.20 14.00
N GLU A 176 9.06 -14.39 14.40
CA GLU A 176 9.79 -13.45 15.25
C GLU A 176 10.34 -12.25 14.45
N LEU A 177 10.75 -12.50 13.20
CA LEU A 177 11.23 -11.51 12.27
C LEU A 177 10.20 -11.30 11.14
N PRO A 178 10.19 -10.12 10.48
CA PRO A 178 9.25 -9.87 9.42
C PRO A 178 9.51 -10.72 8.16
N ILE A 179 8.47 -10.94 7.36
CA ILE A 179 8.61 -11.26 5.95
C ILE A 179 8.86 -9.94 5.20
N ARG A 180 9.88 -9.93 4.33
CA ARG A 180 10.25 -8.74 3.56
C ARG A 180 10.12 -8.99 2.08
N VAL A 181 9.41 -8.11 1.40
CA VAL A 181 9.29 -8.11 -0.06
C VAL A 181 9.85 -6.81 -0.60
N THR A 182 10.75 -6.92 -1.57
CA THR A 182 11.31 -5.75 -2.26
C THR A 182 10.93 -5.82 -3.73
N ARG A 183 10.30 -4.75 -4.22
CA ARG A 183 9.86 -4.63 -5.61
C ARG A 183 10.63 -3.55 -6.33
N TRP A 184 11.10 -3.85 -7.51
CA TRP A 184 11.78 -2.93 -8.40
C TRP A 184 10.99 -2.76 -9.70
N PHE A 185 10.86 -1.53 -10.17
CA PHE A 185 10.19 -1.18 -11.41
C PHE A 185 11.13 -0.35 -12.27
N SER A 186 11.36 -0.75 -13.54
CA SER A 186 12.35 -0.14 -14.41
C SER A 186 11.79 0.41 -15.72
N GLU A 187 10.69 -0.13 -16.25
CA GLU A 187 10.18 0.25 -17.57
C GLU A 187 9.30 1.50 -17.51
N SER A 188 9.58 2.47 -18.36
CA SER A 188 8.73 3.63 -18.62
C SER A 188 7.53 3.29 -19.52
N ALA A 189 6.47 4.09 -19.48
CA ALA A 189 5.22 3.90 -20.24
C ALA A 189 4.55 2.54 -19.97
N THR A 190 4.68 2.02 -18.74
CA THR A 190 4.26 0.67 -18.36
C THR A 190 3.26 0.71 -17.22
N ALA A 191 2.28 -0.20 -17.24
CA ALA A 191 1.37 -0.46 -16.14
C ALA A 191 1.70 -1.82 -15.51
N TYR A 192 2.02 -1.78 -14.22
CA TYR A 192 2.27 -2.97 -13.40
C TYR A 192 1.06 -3.22 -12.51
N PHE A 193 0.50 -4.42 -12.59
CA PHE A 193 -0.60 -4.87 -11.76
C PHE A 193 -0.16 -6.02 -10.87
N SER A 194 -0.25 -5.86 -9.57
CA SER A 194 0.11 -6.92 -8.64
C SER A 194 -0.92 -7.09 -7.54
N ARG A 195 -0.97 -8.29 -6.94
CA ARG A 195 -1.80 -8.56 -5.78
C ARG A 195 -0.97 -9.10 -4.62
N VAL A 196 -1.36 -8.72 -3.42
CA VAL A 196 -0.83 -9.27 -2.17
C VAL A 196 -1.96 -9.96 -1.45
N LEU A 197 -1.82 -11.26 -1.21
CA LEU A 197 -2.76 -12.02 -0.41
C LEU A 197 -2.04 -12.55 0.82
N ILE A 198 -2.45 -12.08 2.00
CA ILE A 198 -1.93 -12.53 3.30
C ILE A 198 -3.07 -13.17 4.07
N VAL A 199 -2.90 -14.43 4.43
CA VAL A 199 -3.84 -15.19 5.27
C VAL A 199 -3.11 -15.62 6.54
N ALA A 200 -3.46 -15.00 7.65
CA ALA A 200 -2.97 -15.32 8.97
C ALA A 200 -4.02 -16.14 9.72
N GLU A 201 -3.75 -17.43 9.92
CA GLU A 201 -4.66 -18.36 10.57
C GLU A 201 -4.80 -18.11 12.07
N HIS A 202 -5.76 -18.75 12.69
CA HIS A 202 -6.10 -18.62 14.11
C HIS A 202 -4.87 -18.63 15.02
N SER A 203 -4.70 -17.58 15.84
CA SER A 203 -3.60 -17.41 16.79
C SER A 203 -2.20 -17.40 16.16
N SER A 204 -2.09 -17.04 14.90
CA SER A 204 -0.81 -16.81 14.24
C SER A 204 -0.32 -15.37 14.45
N GLN A 205 0.98 -15.14 14.23
CA GLN A 205 1.58 -13.82 14.33
C GLN A 205 2.55 -13.60 13.16
N VAL A 206 2.42 -12.46 12.47
CA VAL A 206 3.31 -12.09 11.36
C VAL A 206 3.40 -10.58 11.18
N SER A 207 4.61 -10.13 10.87
CA SER A 207 4.86 -8.79 10.33
C SER A 207 5.31 -8.92 8.87
N TYR A 208 4.74 -8.11 7.99
CA TYR A 208 5.03 -8.11 6.56
C TYR A 208 5.42 -6.70 6.12
N VAL A 209 6.54 -6.59 5.42
CA VAL A 209 7.07 -5.32 4.89
C VAL A 209 7.20 -5.41 3.38
N ASP A 210 6.56 -4.49 2.67
CA ASP A 210 6.55 -4.38 1.21
C ASP A 210 7.22 -3.07 0.79
N GLU A 211 8.43 -3.14 0.25
CA GLU A 211 9.15 -1.96 -0.22
C GLU A 211 9.12 -1.86 -1.75
N MET A 212 8.65 -0.73 -2.27
CA MET A 212 8.54 -0.46 -3.71
C MET A 212 9.54 0.61 -4.12
N LEU A 213 10.38 0.29 -5.09
CA LEU A 213 11.52 1.08 -5.55
C LEU A 213 11.52 1.24 -7.06
N SER A 214 11.93 2.42 -7.53
CA SER A 214 12.33 2.67 -8.91
C SER A 214 13.29 3.86 -8.96
N ASP A 215 13.98 4.02 -10.07
CA ASP A 215 14.53 5.32 -10.46
C ASP A 215 13.42 6.22 -11.02
N ASP A 216 13.75 7.44 -11.42
CA ASP A 216 12.81 8.34 -12.11
C ASP A 216 12.48 7.76 -13.50
N PHE A 217 11.24 7.85 -13.90
CA PHE A 217 10.77 7.37 -15.21
C PHE A 217 10.80 8.50 -16.24
N GLU A 218 11.21 8.18 -17.47
CA GLU A 218 11.20 9.12 -18.59
C GLU A 218 9.79 9.46 -19.07
N SER A 219 8.86 8.50 -18.90
CA SER A 219 7.43 8.65 -19.22
C SER A 219 6.59 8.12 -18.08
N GLN A 220 5.32 8.51 -18.02
CA GLN A 220 4.43 8.05 -16.97
C GLN A 220 4.41 6.52 -16.90
N THR A 221 4.58 6.00 -15.69
CA THR A 221 4.48 4.58 -15.36
C THR A 221 3.47 4.41 -14.24
N MET A 222 2.60 3.41 -14.34
CA MET A 222 1.60 3.13 -13.33
C MET A 222 1.97 1.86 -12.56
N THR A 223 1.88 1.92 -11.24
CA THR A 223 1.89 0.72 -10.40
C THR A 223 0.54 0.62 -9.67
N SER A 224 -0.17 -0.46 -9.89
CA SER A 224 -1.46 -0.76 -9.24
C SER A 224 -1.32 -2.00 -8.38
N THR A 225 -1.55 -1.85 -7.07
CA THR A 225 -1.48 -2.96 -6.12
C THR A 225 -2.83 -3.17 -5.43
N ALA A 226 -3.35 -4.40 -5.46
CA ALA A 226 -4.47 -4.81 -4.62
C ALA A 226 -3.94 -5.63 -3.45
N VAL A 227 -4.30 -5.23 -2.22
CA VAL A 227 -3.82 -5.85 -0.98
C VAL A 227 -4.98 -6.41 -0.19
N GLU A 228 -4.92 -7.70 0.07
CA GLU A 228 -5.92 -8.49 0.80
C GLU A 228 -5.26 -9.11 2.03
N VAL A 229 -5.56 -8.59 3.22
CA VAL A 229 -5.00 -9.10 4.47
C VAL A 229 -6.11 -9.64 5.35
N ILE A 230 -6.03 -10.92 5.69
CA ILE A 230 -7.05 -11.63 6.45
C ILE A 230 -6.42 -12.13 7.76
N ALA A 231 -6.81 -11.51 8.87
CA ALA A 231 -6.44 -11.95 10.21
C ALA A 231 -7.59 -12.76 10.82
N LYS A 232 -7.44 -14.08 10.86
CA LYS A 232 -8.42 -14.98 11.48
C LYS A 232 -8.42 -14.78 13.01
N GLN A 233 -9.29 -15.47 13.73
CA GLN A 233 -9.48 -15.29 15.17
C GLN A 233 -8.14 -15.29 15.95
N ASN A 234 -7.94 -14.27 16.81
CA ASN A 234 -6.77 -14.11 17.67
C ASN A 234 -5.42 -14.02 16.90
N ALA A 235 -5.45 -13.77 15.61
CA ALA A 235 -4.24 -13.53 14.83
C ALA A 235 -3.71 -12.10 15.06
N GLN A 236 -2.39 -11.92 14.95
CA GLN A 236 -1.73 -10.63 15.04
C GLN A 236 -0.97 -10.39 13.74
N VAL A 237 -1.37 -9.38 13.00
CA VAL A 237 -0.79 -9.06 11.68
C VAL A 237 -0.37 -7.61 11.63
N GLN A 238 0.84 -7.36 11.17
CA GLN A 238 1.34 -6.03 10.85
C GLN A 238 1.66 -5.98 9.35
N TYR A 239 0.98 -5.11 8.61
CA TYR A 239 1.22 -4.86 7.20
C TYR A 239 1.87 -3.50 7.01
N VAL A 240 3.07 -3.45 6.44
CA VAL A 240 3.81 -2.22 6.18
C VAL A 240 4.09 -2.09 4.69
N ALA A 241 3.68 -0.98 4.09
CA ALA A 241 4.01 -0.61 2.72
C ALA A 241 4.91 0.63 2.72
N VAL A 242 6.07 0.55 2.07
CA VAL A 242 7.04 1.65 1.93
C VAL A 242 7.19 1.97 0.44
N GLN A 243 6.57 3.06 -0.01
CA GLN A 243 6.64 3.48 -1.40
C GLN A 243 7.74 4.54 -1.56
N ARG A 244 8.73 4.24 -2.42
CA ARG A 244 9.89 5.06 -2.75
C ARG A 244 10.12 5.10 -4.27
N LEU A 245 9.03 5.16 -5.01
CA LEU A 245 9.06 5.22 -6.49
C LEU A 245 9.59 6.58 -6.95
N GLY A 246 10.25 6.61 -8.10
CA GLY A 246 10.76 7.82 -8.70
C GLY A 246 9.68 8.74 -9.29
N LYS A 247 10.11 9.88 -9.81
CA LYS A 247 9.23 10.79 -10.57
C LYS A 247 8.68 10.09 -11.81
N GLY A 248 7.53 10.54 -12.31
CA GLY A 248 6.83 9.89 -13.41
C GLY A 248 5.96 8.70 -12.97
N ALA A 249 6.10 8.18 -11.75
CA ALA A 249 5.24 7.13 -11.24
C ALA A 249 3.85 7.66 -10.84
N PHE A 250 2.81 6.93 -11.25
CA PHE A 250 1.46 6.98 -10.69
C PHE A 250 1.27 5.71 -9.84
N TYR A 251 1.33 5.84 -8.53
CA TYR A 251 1.09 4.74 -7.59
C TYR A 251 -0.36 4.72 -7.14
N GLN A 252 -1.02 3.58 -7.36
CA GLN A 252 -2.38 3.35 -6.89
C GLN A 252 -2.43 2.04 -6.09
N SER A 253 -3.03 2.08 -4.89
CA SER A 253 -3.21 0.90 -4.05
C SER A 253 -4.62 0.82 -3.50
N VAL A 254 -5.26 -0.34 -3.65
CA VAL A 254 -6.50 -0.70 -2.96
C VAL A 254 -6.15 -1.72 -1.90
N GLN A 255 -6.37 -1.37 -0.64
CA GLN A 255 -5.99 -2.20 0.51
C GLN A 255 -7.24 -2.51 1.35
N ARG A 256 -7.46 -3.79 1.62
CA ARG A 256 -8.57 -4.24 2.47
C ARG A 256 -8.04 -5.20 3.52
N THR A 257 -8.32 -4.87 4.76
CA THR A 257 -7.93 -5.68 5.90
C THR A 257 -9.18 -6.21 6.61
N LEU A 258 -9.20 -7.52 6.86
CA LEU A 258 -10.31 -8.22 7.49
C LEU A 258 -9.87 -8.73 8.86
N ALA A 259 -10.31 -8.07 9.93
CA ALA A 259 -9.96 -8.41 11.30
C ALA A 259 -11.12 -9.20 11.95
N HIS A 260 -10.91 -10.51 12.17
CA HIS A 260 -11.88 -11.37 12.83
C HIS A 260 -11.79 -11.27 14.36
N ARG A 261 -12.57 -12.08 15.08
CA ARG A 261 -12.69 -12.07 16.55
C ARG A 261 -11.32 -12.04 17.24
N ASP A 262 -11.16 -11.10 18.18
CA ASP A 262 -9.97 -10.97 19.04
C ASP A 262 -8.64 -10.83 18.25
N SER A 263 -8.70 -10.50 16.95
CA SER A 263 -7.49 -10.27 16.15
C SER A 263 -7.02 -8.82 16.24
N THR A 264 -5.72 -8.62 16.03
CA THR A 264 -5.10 -7.30 15.84
C THR A 264 -4.51 -7.24 14.43
N LEU A 265 -4.92 -6.24 13.64
CA LEU A 265 -4.43 -6.05 12.29
C LEU A 265 -4.03 -4.58 12.09
N ASP A 266 -2.73 -4.31 12.20
CA ASP A 266 -2.17 -2.98 12.09
C ASP A 266 -1.58 -2.74 10.71
N THR A 267 -1.71 -1.51 10.21
CA THR A 267 -1.17 -1.10 8.92
C THR A 267 -0.29 0.13 9.05
N LEU A 268 0.79 0.20 8.25
CA LEU A 268 1.60 1.41 8.09
C LEU A 268 1.84 1.66 6.60
N ASN A 269 1.33 2.77 6.09
CA ASN A 269 1.61 3.25 4.74
C ASN A 269 2.62 4.41 4.78
N VAL A 270 3.79 4.20 4.21
CA VAL A 270 4.85 5.20 4.06
C VAL A 270 4.96 5.59 2.60
N ALA A 271 4.70 6.87 2.29
CA ALA A 271 4.76 7.39 0.93
C ALA A 271 5.82 8.51 0.83
N LEU A 272 6.93 8.21 0.14
CA LEU A 272 8.09 9.09 0.03
C LEU A 272 8.47 9.40 -1.43
N GLY A 273 7.75 8.86 -2.39
CA GLY A 273 8.04 8.98 -3.82
C GLY A 273 6.78 9.10 -4.66
N ALA A 274 6.90 8.76 -5.95
CA ALA A 274 5.93 8.91 -7.02
C ALA A 274 5.51 10.38 -7.30
N SER A 275 5.06 10.68 -8.52
CA SER A 275 4.44 11.97 -8.83
C SER A 275 3.02 12.04 -8.29
N VAL A 276 2.30 10.94 -8.36
CA VAL A 276 0.96 10.79 -7.78
C VAL A 276 0.89 9.51 -6.96
N THR A 277 0.46 9.64 -5.72
CA THR A 277 0.22 8.51 -4.81
C THR A 277 -1.25 8.51 -4.43
N ARG A 278 -1.95 7.40 -4.70
CA ARG A 278 -3.30 7.19 -4.19
C ARG A 278 -3.40 5.86 -3.45
N VAL A 279 -3.81 5.93 -2.19
CA VAL A 279 -4.05 4.76 -1.34
C VAL A 279 -5.50 4.77 -0.87
N ASP A 280 -6.20 3.69 -1.10
CA ASP A 280 -7.56 3.46 -0.66
C ASP A 280 -7.55 2.27 0.31
N LEU A 281 -7.55 2.55 1.62
CA LEU A 281 -7.45 1.56 2.70
C LEU A 281 -8.75 1.47 3.48
N ASN A 282 -9.34 0.27 3.54
CA ASN A 282 -10.47 -0.02 4.43
C ASN A 282 -10.09 -1.12 5.42
N ALA A 283 -10.18 -0.82 6.71
CA ALA A 283 -10.06 -1.77 7.79
C ALA A 283 -11.47 -2.21 8.24
N ARG A 284 -11.81 -3.47 7.98
CA ARG A 284 -13.09 -4.08 8.37
C ARG A 284 -12.93 -4.89 9.63
N LEU A 285 -13.55 -4.45 10.72
CA LEU A 285 -13.55 -5.16 11.99
C LEU A 285 -14.81 -6.06 12.04
N LEU A 286 -14.60 -7.35 11.77
CA LEU A 286 -15.65 -8.34 11.52
C LEU A 286 -15.95 -9.23 12.72
N GLY A 287 -15.17 -9.17 13.79
CA GLY A 287 -15.36 -9.98 14.98
C GLY A 287 -15.23 -9.16 16.26
N PRO A 288 -16.06 -9.46 17.32
CA PRO A 288 -15.89 -8.79 18.61
C PRO A 288 -14.47 -8.94 19.14
N GLY A 289 -13.93 -7.89 19.76
CA GLY A 289 -12.55 -7.83 20.24
C GLY A 289 -11.51 -7.52 19.16
N ALA A 290 -11.91 -7.36 17.90
CA ALA A 290 -10.98 -6.98 16.84
C ALA A 290 -10.45 -5.55 17.06
N ASN A 291 -9.17 -5.36 16.77
CA ASN A 291 -8.46 -4.10 16.88
C ASN A 291 -7.68 -3.78 15.59
N SER A 292 -7.58 -2.49 15.22
CA SER A 292 -6.77 -2.06 14.08
C SER A 292 -6.18 -0.67 14.29
N ASP A 293 -4.85 -0.59 14.31
CA ASP A 293 -4.13 0.67 14.20
C ASP A 293 -3.78 0.94 12.72
N MET A 294 -4.25 2.09 12.20
CA MET A 294 -4.03 2.50 10.82
C MET A 294 -3.06 3.68 10.78
N LEU A 295 -1.81 3.41 10.45
CA LEU A 295 -0.75 4.39 10.47
C LEU A 295 -0.38 4.86 9.06
N GLY A 296 -0.07 6.14 8.92
CA GLY A 296 0.39 6.71 7.66
C GLY A 296 1.44 7.80 7.86
N LEU A 297 2.48 7.74 7.04
CA LEU A 297 3.54 8.75 7.02
C LEU A 297 3.84 9.13 5.57
N TYR A 298 3.89 10.42 5.27
CA TYR A 298 4.28 10.89 3.94
C TYR A 298 5.12 12.16 4.01
N PHE A 299 6.02 12.26 3.05
CA PHE A 299 6.86 13.45 2.85
C PHE A 299 6.82 13.84 1.38
N GLY A 300 6.22 15.01 1.11
CA GLY A 300 6.10 15.56 -0.25
C GLY A 300 7.13 16.64 -0.52
N ASP A 301 7.67 16.62 -1.73
CA ASP A 301 8.50 17.68 -2.30
C ASP A 301 8.11 17.97 -3.75
N GLY A 302 8.68 19.01 -4.34
CA GLY A 302 8.38 19.39 -5.73
C GLY A 302 6.88 19.63 -5.94
N ASP A 303 6.28 18.90 -6.85
CA ASP A 303 4.86 18.95 -7.25
C ASP A 303 4.09 17.66 -6.96
N GLN A 304 4.62 16.82 -6.05
CA GLN A 304 4.02 15.54 -5.70
C GLN A 304 2.60 15.68 -5.17
N HIS A 305 1.73 14.76 -5.58
CA HIS A 305 0.34 14.69 -5.12
C HIS A 305 0.09 13.39 -4.35
N PHE A 306 -0.44 13.52 -3.13
CA PHE A 306 -0.81 12.40 -2.26
C PHE A 306 -2.31 12.42 -1.98
N ASP A 307 -2.97 11.29 -2.16
CA ASP A 307 -4.42 11.14 -1.91
C ASP A 307 -4.67 9.86 -1.11
N PHE A 308 -4.98 10.02 0.16
CA PHE A 308 -5.27 8.93 1.08
C PHE A 308 -6.76 8.90 1.40
N ASN A 309 -7.41 7.79 1.04
CA ASN A 309 -8.78 7.49 1.44
C ASN A 309 -8.77 6.33 2.42
N THR A 310 -9.28 6.54 3.61
CA THR A 310 -9.29 5.53 4.67
C THR A 310 -10.68 5.30 5.22
N SER A 311 -11.02 4.05 5.53
CA SER A 311 -12.25 3.70 6.23
C SER A 311 -11.96 2.75 7.39
N GLN A 312 -12.57 3.03 8.54
CA GLN A 312 -12.56 2.20 9.73
C GLN A 312 -13.99 1.66 9.90
N ASP A 313 -14.25 0.44 9.40
CA ASP A 313 -15.59 -0.14 9.36
C ASP A 313 -15.82 -1.08 10.55
N HIS A 314 -16.57 -0.60 11.55
CA HIS A 314 -16.96 -1.34 12.73
C HIS A 314 -18.30 -2.02 12.50
N THR A 315 -18.29 -3.32 12.16
CA THR A 315 -19.49 -4.06 11.77
C THR A 315 -20.14 -4.84 12.91
N VAL A 316 -19.42 -5.02 14.03
CA VAL A 316 -19.84 -5.83 15.19
C VAL A 316 -19.48 -5.14 16.50
N PRO A 317 -20.08 -5.55 17.63
CA PRO A 317 -19.82 -4.91 18.93
C PRO A 317 -18.40 -5.09 19.46
N ASN A 318 -17.96 -4.18 20.34
CA ASN A 318 -16.71 -4.24 21.10
C ASN A 318 -15.48 -4.33 20.19
N THR A 319 -15.37 -3.44 19.23
CA THR A 319 -14.21 -3.31 18.34
C THR A 319 -13.53 -1.96 18.57
N SER A 320 -12.23 -1.88 18.31
CA SER A 320 -11.44 -0.66 18.47
C SER A 320 -10.57 -0.36 17.26
N SER A 321 -10.37 0.93 16.96
CA SER A 321 -9.43 1.37 15.94
C SER A 321 -8.84 2.74 16.25
N ASP A 322 -7.55 2.93 15.93
CA ASP A 322 -6.88 4.23 15.99
C ASP A 322 -6.18 4.51 14.66
N LEU A 323 -6.47 5.68 14.08
CA LEU A 323 -5.83 6.11 12.85
C LEU A 323 -4.97 7.34 13.09
N LEU A 324 -3.68 7.26 12.71
CA LEU A 324 -2.76 8.37 12.75
C LEU A 324 -2.02 8.52 11.42
N TYR A 325 -2.39 9.56 10.66
CA TYR A 325 -1.70 9.96 9.43
C TYR A 325 -0.98 11.28 9.62
N LYS A 326 0.32 11.31 9.34
CA LYS A 326 1.16 12.53 9.42
C LYS A 326 1.90 12.78 8.12
N GLY A 327 1.82 14.02 7.64
CA GLY A 327 2.53 14.48 6.46
C GLY A 327 3.40 15.70 6.70
N ALA A 328 4.52 15.79 6.01
CA ALA A 328 5.30 17.00 5.87
C ALA A 328 5.39 17.34 4.37
N LEU A 329 5.07 18.57 4.00
CA LEU A 329 4.87 18.98 2.62
C LEU A 329 5.74 20.20 2.31
N ASP A 330 6.58 20.03 1.30
CA ASP A 330 7.47 21.08 0.79
C ASP A 330 7.23 21.36 -0.69
N GLY A 331 7.90 22.41 -1.23
CA GLY A 331 7.75 22.82 -2.62
C GLY A 331 6.32 23.26 -2.93
N ALA A 332 5.72 22.67 -3.96
CA ALA A 332 4.32 22.84 -4.36
C ALA A 332 3.54 21.51 -4.17
N SER A 333 4.02 20.63 -3.29
CA SER A 333 3.36 19.35 -3.06
C SER A 333 1.99 19.51 -2.42
N HIS A 334 1.11 18.58 -2.72
CA HIS A 334 -0.28 18.62 -2.26
C HIS A 334 -0.69 17.27 -1.66
N SER A 335 -1.22 17.28 -0.45
CA SER A 335 -1.83 16.09 0.16
C SER A 335 -3.33 16.25 0.36
N VAL A 336 -4.04 15.17 0.11
CA VAL A 336 -5.46 15.03 0.44
C VAL A 336 -5.59 13.84 1.36
N PHE A 337 -6.23 14.03 2.50
CA PHE A 337 -6.61 12.96 3.41
C PHE A 337 -8.14 12.97 3.55
N ARG A 338 -8.75 11.84 3.25
CA ARG A 338 -10.17 11.60 3.48
C ARG A 338 -10.29 10.36 4.36
N GLY A 339 -10.74 10.55 5.60
CA GLY A 339 -10.97 9.48 6.56
C GLY A 339 -12.45 9.34 6.89
N ILE A 340 -12.91 8.10 7.05
CA ILE A 340 -14.26 7.84 7.55
C ILE A 340 -14.21 6.79 8.65
N ILE A 341 -14.86 7.06 9.76
CA ILE A 341 -15.21 6.04 10.76
C ILE A 341 -16.67 5.68 10.51
N ARG A 342 -16.91 4.41 10.19
CA ARG A 342 -18.26 3.89 9.98
C ARG A 342 -18.59 2.88 11.06
N VAL A 343 -19.62 3.18 11.84
CA VAL A 343 -20.15 2.30 12.88
C VAL A 343 -21.51 1.80 12.45
N TYR A 344 -21.61 0.54 12.14
CA TYR A 344 -22.82 -0.09 11.63
C TYR A 344 -23.88 -0.31 12.74
N PRO A 345 -25.16 -0.50 12.36
CA PRO A 345 -26.21 -0.80 13.34
C PRO A 345 -25.84 -2.02 14.19
N GLY A 346 -25.95 -1.85 15.53
CA GLY A 346 -25.61 -2.92 16.48
C GLY A 346 -24.15 -3.03 16.89
N ALA A 347 -23.23 -2.29 16.28
CA ALA A 347 -21.81 -2.25 16.68
C ALA A 347 -21.57 -1.42 17.94
N GLN A 348 -22.27 -1.78 19.03
CA GLN A 348 -22.17 -1.12 20.33
C GLN A 348 -20.80 -1.38 21.00
N GLY A 349 -20.34 -0.47 21.84
CA GLY A 349 -19.05 -0.57 22.51
C GLY A 349 -17.85 -0.34 21.59
N THR A 350 -18.08 0.28 20.42
CA THR A 350 -17.01 0.72 19.52
C THR A 350 -16.21 1.86 20.15
N ASP A 351 -14.87 1.76 20.06
CA ASP A 351 -13.92 2.84 20.43
C ASP A 351 -13.06 3.14 19.22
N ALA A 352 -13.27 4.30 18.58
CA ALA A 352 -12.60 4.63 17.32
C ALA A 352 -12.13 6.09 17.31
N TYR A 353 -10.87 6.28 16.89
CA TYR A 353 -10.29 7.60 16.74
C TYR A 353 -9.58 7.72 15.39
N GLN A 354 -9.62 8.92 14.80
CA GLN A 354 -8.81 9.23 13.62
C GLN A 354 -8.13 10.60 13.76
N THR A 355 -6.86 10.64 13.40
CA THR A 355 -6.06 11.87 13.43
C THR A 355 -5.29 12.03 12.12
N ASN A 356 -5.44 13.20 11.48
CA ASN A 356 -4.56 13.61 10.39
C ASN A 356 -3.87 14.93 10.73
N ARG A 357 -2.54 14.95 10.67
CA ARG A 357 -1.74 16.14 10.96
C ARG A 357 -0.75 16.42 9.83
N ASN A 358 -0.70 17.66 9.37
CA ASN A 358 0.17 18.09 8.28
C ASN A 358 1.04 19.26 8.70
N LEU A 359 2.33 19.19 8.39
CA LEU A 359 3.26 20.32 8.43
C LEU A 359 3.48 20.86 7.02
N LEU A 360 3.26 22.16 6.84
CA LEU A 360 3.59 22.87 5.61
C LEU A 360 4.98 23.49 5.79
N LEU A 361 5.93 23.05 4.97
CA LEU A 361 7.33 23.50 5.00
C LEU A 361 7.56 24.63 3.98
N SER A 362 6.65 24.79 3.04
CA SER A 362 6.70 25.80 1.98
C SER A 362 5.36 26.54 1.85
N PRO A 363 5.34 27.82 1.48
CA PRO A 363 4.11 28.59 1.26
C PRO A 363 3.28 28.10 0.06
N ASN A 364 3.87 27.30 -0.84
CA ASN A 364 3.16 26.75 -1.99
C ASN A 364 2.63 25.34 -1.71
N ALA A 365 3.05 24.69 -0.62
CA ALA A 365 2.56 23.39 -0.21
C ALA A 365 1.11 23.49 0.29
N ARG A 366 0.34 22.43 0.06
CA ARG A 366 -1.07 22.41 0.43
C ARG A 366 -1.47 21.06 1.03
N ALA A 367 -2.34 21.10 2.04
CA ALA A 367 -3.00 19.92 2.59
C ALA A 367 -4.52 20.16 2.66
N ASP A 368 -5.30 19.17 2.28
CA ASP A 368 -6.76 19.11 2.48
C ASP A 368 -7.07 17.90 3.36
N SER A 369 -7.74 18.11 4.49
CA SER A 369 -8.09 17.05 5.44
C SER A 369 -9.60 17.01 5.66
N LEU A 370 -10.20 15.86 5.34
CA LEU A 370 -11.66 15.66 5.34
C LEU A 370 -12.02 14.44 6.21
N PRO A 371 -11.93 14.55 7.55
CA PRO A 371 -12.37 13.48 8.43
C PRO A 371 -13.91 13.46 8.55
N ASN A 372 -14.51 12.27 8.44
CA ASN A 372 -15.95 12.04 8.50
C ASN A 372 -16.30 10.96 9.52
N LEU A 373 -17.53 11.02 10.05
CA LEU A 373 -18.11 10.02 10.94
C LEU A 373 -19.50 9.63 10.42
N GLU A 374 -19.72 8.33 10.26
CA GLU A 374 -21.04 7.73 9.98
C GLU A 374 -21.36 6.76 11.12
N ILE A 375 -22.20 7.17 12.08
CA ILE A 375 -22.43 6.42 13.30
C ILE A 375 -23.90 6.02 13.39
N GLU A 376 -24.16 4.71 13.33
CA GLU A 376 -25.50 4.12 13.41
C GLU A 376 -25.69 3.28 14.70
N ALA A 377 -24.93 3.58 15.78
CA ALA A 377 -25.02 2.97 17.10
C ALA A 377 -24.92 4.04 18.20
N ASP A 378 -25.50 3.77 19.36
CA ASP A 378 -25.66 4.78 20.44
C ASP A 378 -24.53 4.73 21.48
N ASP A 379 -24.12 3.53 21.90
CA ASP A 379 -23.08 3.32 22.93
C ASP A 379 -21.70 3.17 22.27
N VAL A 380 -21.12 4.30 21.87
CA VAL A 380 -19.84 4.34 21.17
C VAL A 380 -18.99 5.52 21.60
N LYS A 381 -17.68 5.41 21.42
CA LYS A 381 -16.69 6.49 21.58
C LYS A 381 -16.01 6.70 20.24
N CYS A 382 -16.48 7.68 19.48
CA CYS A 382 -15.92 8.00 18.16
C CYS A 382 -15.58 9.48 18.06
N SER A 383 -14.38 9.79 17.64
CA SER A 383 -13.98 11.17 17.43
C SER A 383 -12.88 11.28 16.35
N HIS A 384 -12.66 12.50 15.88
CA HIS A 384 -11.60 12.80 14.93
C HIS A 384 -10.88 14.10 15.25
N GLY A 385 -9.64 14.24 14.75
CA GLY A 385 -8.85 15.45 14.80
C GLY A 385 -8.12 15.69 13.48
N ALA A 386 -8.09 16.94 13.01
CA ALA A 386 -7.31 17.34 11.86
C ALA A 386 -6.55 18.64 12.16
N THR A 387 -5.27 18.67 11.81
CA THR A 387 -4.46 19.89 11.93
C THR A 387 -3.59 20.09 10.70
N ILE A 388 -3.53 21.33 10.25
CA ILE A 388 -2.63 21.78 9.18
C ILE A 388 -1.94 23.03 9.72
N GLY A 389 -0.63 23.04 9.73
CA GLY A 389 0.13 24.17 10.27
C GLY A 389 1.55 24.22 9.74
N GLU A 390 2.22 25.32 10.02
CA GLU A 390 3.63 25.51 9.76
C GLU A 390 4.48 24.94 10.91
N LEU A 391 5.81 24.91 10.72
CA LEU A 391 6.75 24.51 11.77
C LEU A 391 6.63 25.43 12.99
N ASP A 392 6.56 24.83 14.17
CA ASP A 392 6.50 25.56 15.44
C ASP A 392 7.69 26.51 15.61
N ALA A 393 7.38 27.81 15.63
CA ALA A 393 8.36 28.88 15.74
C ALA A 393 9.09 28.86 17.10
N GLU A 394 8.39 28.47 18.18
CA GLU A 394 9.01 28.38 19.53
C GLU A 394 9.98 27.20 19.60
N ALA A 395 9.59 26.03 19.04
CA ALA A 395 10.49 24.87 18.98
C ALA A 395 11.75 25.19 18.14
N LYS A 396 11.59 25.84 16.99
CA LYS A 396 12.71 26.29 16.15
C LYS A 396 13.62 27.26 16.93
N PHE A 397 13.05 28.30 17.53
CA PHE A 397 13.78 29.28 18.31
C PHE A 397 14.53 28.63 19.49
N TYR A 398 13.90 27.70 20.20
CA TYR A 398 14.53 26.97 21.31
C TYR A 398 15.76 26.19 20.83
N LEU A 399 15.65 25.43 19.75
CA LEU A 399 16.76 24.66 19.19
C LEU A 399 17.90 25.58 18.71
N MET A 400 17.58 26.68 18.04
CA MET A 400 18.56 27.68 17.61
C MET A 400 19.25 28.36 18.79
N SER A 401 18.54 28.63 19.88
CA SER A 401 19.13 29.21 21.12
C SER A 401 20.11 28.26 21.82
N ARG A 402 20.04 26.96 21.50
CA ARG A 402 20.99 25.93 21.93
C ARG A 402 22.16 25.72 20.98
N GLY A 403 22.27 26.57 19.94
CA GLY A 403 23.40 26.59 19.01
C GLY A 403 23.20 25.78 17.73
N LEU A 404 22.00 25.30 17.47
CA LEU A 404 21.70 24.61 16.20
C LEU A 404 21.45 25.62 15.08
N PRO A 405 22.05 25.46 13.89
CA PRO A 405 21.66 26.21 12.69
C PRO A 405 20.19 26.01 12.34
N LEU A 406 19.54 27.00 11.70
CA LEU A 406 18.12 26.96 11.35
C LEU A 406 17.74 25.68 10.62
N VAL A 407 18.47 25.29 9.57
CA VAL A 407 18.21 24.07 8.78
C VAL A 407 18.23 22.80 9.65
N GLN A 408 19.16 22.72 10.61
CA GLN A 408 19.20 21.56 11.51
C GLN A 408 18.06 21.57 12.53
N ALA A 409 17.65 22.76 13.00
CA ALA A 409 16.51 22.90 13.90
C ALA A 409 15.20 22.47 13.20
N GLU A 410 14.95 22.92 11.99
CA GLU A 410 13.80 22.54 11.17
C GLU A 410 13.78 21.03 10.90
N ARG A 411 14.92 20.46 10.51
CA ARG A 411 15.06 19.00 10.31
C ARG A 411 14.68 18.21 11.55
N LEU A 412 15.14 18.59 12.73
CA LEU A 412 14.84 17.91 13.98
C LEU A 412 13.35 18.00 14.35
N VAL A 413 12.71 19.16 14.10
CA VAL A 413 11.27 19.31 14.34
C VAL A 413 10.46 18.40 13.42
N VAL A 414 10.81 18.33 12.12
CA VAL A 414 10.12 17.46 11.15
C VAL A 414 10.33 15.99 11.49
N LEU A 415 11.56 15.57 11.80
CA LEU A 415 11.85 14.18 12.19
C LEU A 415 11.12 13.78 13.47
N GLY A 416 11.08 14.66 14.48
CA GLY A 416 10.33 14.42 15.72
C GLY A 416 8.81 14.31 15.45
N PHE A 417 8.28 15.15 14.57
CA PHE A 417 6.88 15.15 14.21
C PHE A 417 6.48 13.83 13.49
N LEU A 418 7.24 13.39 12.50
CA LEU A 418 6.98 12.17 11.75
C LEU A 418 7.34 10.91 12.56
N GLY A 419 8.34 10.99 13.44
CA GLY A 419 8.79 9.88 14.29
C GLY A 419 7.72 9.34 15.25
N GLU A 420 6.72 10.13 15.61
CA GLU A 420 5.58 9.66 16.40
C GLU A 420 4.84 8.49 15.71
N VAL A 421 4.67 8.53 14.38
CA VAL A 421 4.04 7.44 13.62
C VAL A 421 4.92 6.19 13.68
N LEU A 422 6.21 6.34 13.41
CA LEU A 422 7.15 5.21 13.39
C LEU A 422 7.31 4.55 14.76
N SER A 423 7.15 5.31 15.86
CA SER A 423 7.24 4.78 17.21
C SER A 423 6.06 3.90 17.61
N LYS A 424 4.90 4.03 16.94
CA LYS A 424 3.73 3.18 17.18
C LYS A 424 3.86 1.77 16.57
N LEU A 425 4.69 1.61 15.53
CA LEU A 425 4.96 0.33 14.89
C LEU A 425 6.48 0.14 14.70
N PRO A 426 7.22 -0.18 15.78
CA PRO A 426 8.67 -0.19 15.76
C PRO A 426 9.23 -1.46 15.11
N LEU A 427 9.06 -1.63 13.80
CA LEU A 427 9.68 -2.70 13.05
C LEU A 427 11.14 -2.37 12.76
N GLY A 428 12.04 -3.25 13.19
CA GLY A 428 13.49 -3.11 12.99
C GLY A 428 13.84 -2.90 11.51
N GLY A 429 14.74 -1.97 11.24
CA GLY A 429 15.16 -1.58 9.90
C GLY A 429 14.22 -0.58 9.18
N VAL A 430 12.90 -0.65 9.39
CA VAL A 430 11.94 0.28 8.74
C VAL A 430 12.10 1.69 9.29
N VAL A 431 12.19 1.84 10.60
CA VAL A 431 12.31 3.15 11.27
C VAL A 431 13.57 3.89 10.81
N GLU A 432 14.71 3.21 10.84
CA GLU A 432 16.00 3.75 10.42
C GLU A 432 16.04 4.09 8.94
N LYS A 433 15.49 3.21 8.10
CA LYS A 433 15.43 3.41 6.65
C LYS A 433 14.56 4.61 6.28
N VAL A 434 13.35 4.70 6.81
CA VAL A 434 12.42 5.80 6.56
C VAL A 434 13.01 7.12 7.06
N SER A 435 13.58 7.15 8.26
CA SER A 435 14.23 8.33 8.82
C SER A 435 15.37 8.83 7.95
N ARG A 436 16.22 7.93 7.44
CA ARG A 436 17.33 8.28 6.53
C ARG A 436 16.86 8.87 5.21
N VAL A 437 15.76 8.32 4.62
CA VAL A 437 15.19 8.86 3.39
C VAL A 437 14.62 10.26 3.60
N ILE A 438 13.91 10.48 4.71
CA ILE A 438 13.39 11.81 5.07
C ILE A 438 14.55 12.79 5.28
N GLU A 439 15.59 12.38 5.98
CA GLU A 439 16.79 13.19 6.18
C GLU A 439 17.44 13.60 4.86
N HIS A 440 17.55 12.66 3.91
CA HIS A 440 18.10 12.95 2.60
C HIS A 440 17.24 13.95 1.83
N LYS A 441 15.91 13.80 1.85
CA LYS A 441 14.99 14.77 1.23
C LYS A 441 15.12 16.16 1.83
N LEU A 442 15.18 16.27 3.16
CA LEU A 442 15.39 17.54 3.87
C LEU A 442 16.77 18.18 3.60
N ALA A 443 17.80 17.39 3.31
CA ALA A 443 19.16 17.91 3.04
C ALA A 443 19.30 18.55 1.64
N HIS A 444 18.44 18.18 0.68
CA HIS A 444 18.48 18.70 -0.70
C HIS A 444 17.62 19.95 -0.90
N GLN A 445 17.08 20.53 0.17
CA GLN A 445 16.28 21.76 0.19
C GLN A 445 17.10 23.04 0.36
N GLY A 446 18.45 22.97 0.37
CA GLY A 446 19.38 24.08 0.59
C GLY A 446 20.09 24.55 -0.64
#